data_3d3134c167c81f32036a9cdd31ad1048
#
_entry.id   3d3134c167c81f32036a9cdd31ad1048
#
_cell.length_a   1.000
_cell.length_b   1.000
_cell.length_c   1.000
_cell.angle_alpha   90.00
_cell.angle_beta   90.00
_cell.angle_gamma   90.00
#
_symmetry.space_group_name_H-M   'P 1'
#
loop_
_entity.id
_entity.type
_entity.pdbx_description
1 polymer ?
#
loop_
_entity_poly.entity_id
_entity_poly.type
_entity_poly.pdbx_seq_one_letter_code
_entity_poly.pdbx_strand_id
1 'polypeptide(L)'
;MVHFVQIDTETDLGHGIIGPDQPGGSEGSPGEDSGPFGLADQQINWLIKDLRSVNRKKTPWVIVGQCFPFNPCRSFSLTCVLAGHRPSYISSENCPECLQAFESTLNQFSVDLVLAGHVHAYERTAPIFNGTVDPNELNNPKFPLYITNGAAGHYDGLDSLDSVLAPFSRAAIDTHYGWSRLTFHNCTHLTHEFVRSADGSVLDSATLFKDRKC
;
A
#
# COMPACT_ATOMS: atom_id res chain seq x y z
N MET A 1 16.06 10.40 3.02
CA MET A 1 16.24 8.95 3.19
C MET A 1 15.11 8.15 2.51
N VAL A 2 13.89 8.67 2.49
CA VAL A 2 12.70 7.99 1.97
C VAL A 2 12.03 8.86 0.91
N HIS A 3 11.60 8.27 -0.20
CA HIS A 3 10.65 8.82 -1.15
C HIS A 3 9.29 8.18 -0.90
N PHE A 4 8.32 8.99 -0.52
CA PHE A 4 6.94 8.58 -0.37
C PHE A 4 6.13 9.10 -1.54
N VAL A 5 5.32 8.24 -2.12
CA VAL A 5 4.33 8.59 -3.14
C VAL A 5 2.99 7.96 -2.77
N GLN A 6 1.92 8.69 -3.01
CA GLN A 6 0.56 8.17 -2.84
C GLN A 6 -0.12 8.10 -4.19
N ILE A 7 -0.83 7.01 -4.41
CA ILE A 7 -1.68 6.78 -5.60
C ILE A 7 -3.11 6.54 -5.16
N ASP A 8 -4.04 6.91 -6.02
CA ASP A 8 -5.45 6.65 -5.86
C ASP A 8 -5.79 5.32 -6.56
N THR A 9 -6.35 4.37 -5.85
CA THR A 9 -6.74 3.07 -6.39
C THR A 9 -8.25 2.98 -6.67
N GLU A 10 -8.96 4.09 -6.60
CA GLU A 10 -10.38 4.19 -6.95
C GLU A 10 -10.60 4.84 -8.31
N THR A 11 -9.62 5.60 -8.80
CA THR A 11 -9.76 6.35 -10.06
C THR A 11 -8.58 6.11 -10.98
N ASP A 12 -8.82 6.30 -12.28
CA ASP A 12 -7.80 6.19 -13.34
C ASP A 12 -6.96 4.90 -13.27
N LEU A 13 -7.63 3.77 -13.15
CA LEU A 13 -6.99 2.45 -13.26
C LEU A 13 -6.72 2.08 -14.73
N GLY A 14 -6.28 3.05 -15.53
CA GLY A 14 -6.02 2.93 -16.96
C GLY A 14 -7.17 3.37 -17.87
N HIS A 15 -8.25 3.92 -17.34
CA HIS A 15 -9.42 4.34 -18.13
C HIS A 15 -9.91 5.76 -17.85
N GLY A 16 -9.21 6.53 -17.00
CA GLY A 16 -9.58 7.92 -16.69
C GLY A 16 -10.66 8.01 -15.62
N ILE A 17 -11.43 9.10 -15.66
CA ILE A 17 -12.52 9.34 -14.71
C ILE A 17 -13.57 8.24 -14.81
N ILE A 18 -13.93 7.69 -13.66
CA ILE A 18 -14.96 6.66 -13.52
C ILE A 18 -16.29 7.33 -13.19
N GLY A 19 -17.36 6.86 -13.82
CA GLY A 19 -18.70 7.31 -13.49
C GLY A 19 -19.19 6.73 -12.15
N PRO A 20 -20.26 7.29 -11.56
CA PRO A 20 -20.75 6.90 -10.24
C PRO A 20 -21.18 5.42 -10.15
N ASP A 21 -21.56 4.82 -11.26
CA ASP A 21 -22.05 3.44 -11.33
C ASP A 21 -20.98 2.43 -11.75
N GLN A 22 -19.70 2.84 -11.78
CA GLN A 22 -18.61 1.98 -12.18
C GLN A 22 -17.70 1.65 -10.99
N PRO A 23 -16.97 0.52 -11.01
CA PRO A 23 -15.99 0.21 -9.99
C PRO A 23 -15.05 1.40 -9.76
N GLY A 24 -14.93 1.85 -8.53
CA GLY A 24 -14.18 3.04 -8.16
C GLY A 24 -14.94 4.36 -8.26
N GLY A 25 -16.22 4.34 -8.69
CA GLY A 25 -17.11 5.49 -8.59
C GLY A 25 -18.00 5.39 -7.35
N SER A 26 -18.26 6.50 -6.64
CA SER A 26 -19.23 6.46 -5.55
C SER A 26 -20.65 6.65 -6.05
N GLU A 27 -21.57 5.86 -5.53
CA GLU A 27 -22.99 5.99 -5.82
C GLU A 27 -23.49 7.39 -5.39
N GLY A 28 -23.98 8.16 -6.34
CA GLY A 28 -24.65 9.42 -6.07
C GLY A 28 -23.79 10.69 -6.05
N SER A 29 -22.49 10.57 -6.28
CA SER A 29 -21.58 11.73 -6.32
C SER A 29 -20.78 11.80 -7.62
N PRO A 30 -21.38 12.20 -8.75
CA PRO A 30 -20.66 12.27 -10.01
C PRO A 30 -19.45 13.19 -9.92
N GLY A 31 -18.25 12.64 -10.14
CA GLY A 31 -17.00 13.38 -10.22
C GLY A 31 -16.36 13.77 -8.89
N GLU A 32 -16.93 13.42 -7.74
CA GLU A 32 -16.32 13.74 -6.45
C GLU A 32 -15.12 12.84 -6.14
N ASP A 33 -15.11 11.62 -6.65
CA ASP A 33 -14.12 10.60 -6.32
C ASP A 33 -13.04 10.44 -7.37
N SER A 34 -13.17 11.12 -8.51
CA SER A 34 -12.22 10.98 -9.62
C SER A 34 -10.90 11.72 -9.42
N GLY A 35 -10.76 12.50 -8.35
CA GLY A 35 -9.52 13.24 -8.06
C GLY A 35 -9.12 14.16 -9.22
N PRO A 36 -7.85 14.54 -9.34
CA PRO A 36 -7.34 15.39 -10.40
C PRO A 36 -7.11 14.67 -11.74
N PHE A 37 -7.30 13.35 -11.79
CA PHE A 37 -6.99 12.54 -12.97
C PHE A 37 -8.21 12.39 -13.86
N GLY A 38 -8.30 13.23 -14.88
CA GLY A 38 -9.44 13.29 -15.80
C GLY A 38 -9.27 12.52 -17.12
N LEU A 39 -8.06 12.07 -17.43
CA LEU A 39 -7.73 11.37 -18.66
C LEU A 39 -7.18 9.98 -18.35
N ALA A 40 -7.48 9.03 -19.24
CA ALA A 40 -6.93 7.68 -19.14
C ALA A 40 -5.39 7.71 -19.01
N ASP A 41 -4.86 6.85 -18.15
CA ASP A 41 -3.42 6.73 -17.87
C ASP A 41 -2.75 7.98 -17.28
N GLN A 42 -3.49 9.01 -16.91
CA GLN A 42 -2.91 10.24 -16.39
C GLN A 42 -2.15 9.99 -15.09
N GLN A 43 -2.74 9.21 -14.17
CA GLN A 43 -2.10 8.85 -12.90
C GLN A 43 -0.88 7.96 -13.10
N ILE A 44 -0.99 6.91 -13.90
CA ILE A 44 0.13 5.99 -14.13
C ILE A 44 1.32 6.69 -14.82
N ASN A 45 1.05 7.58 -15.77
CA ASN A 45 2.08 8.37 -16.43
C ASN A 45 2.77 9.35 -15.46
N TRP A 46 2.00 9.95 -14.54
CA TRP A 46 2.54 10.77 -13.46
C TRP A 46 3.42 9.92 -12.53
N LEU A 47 2.95 8.76 -12.10
CA LEU A 47 3.69 7.85 -11.21
C LEU A 47 5.01 7.40 -11.86
N ILE A 48 4.99 7.01 -13.13
CA ILE A 48 6.20 6.64 -13.90
C ILE A 48 7.21 7.79 -13.90
N LYS A 49 6.75 9.02 -14.14
CA LYS A 49 7.61 10.22 -14.15
C LYS A 49 8.21 10.49 -12.76
N ASP A 50 7.40 10.37 -11.70
CA ASP A 50 7.83 10.55 -10.32
C ASP A 50 8.88 9.52 -9.94
N LEU A 51 8.58 8.23 -10.07
CA LEU A 51 9.49 7.13 -9.72
C LEU A 51 10.80 7.16 -10.52
N ARG A 52 10.76 7.57 -11.79
CA ARG A 52 11.95 7.76 -12.63
C ARG A 52 12.85 8.87 -12.11
N SER A 53 12.30 9.87 -11.44
CA SER A 53 13.05 11.00 -10.91
C SER A 53 13.81 10.68 -9.62
N VAL A 54 13.51 9.56 -8.97
CA VAL A 54 14.04 9.18 -7.66
C VAL A 54 15.55 8.92 -7.73
N ASN A 55 16.29 9.68 -6.94
CA ASN A 55 17.72 9.44 -6.75
C ASN A 55 17.96 8.49 -5.57
N ARG A 56 18.10 7.20 -5.85
CA ARG A 56 18.31 6.15 -4.84
C ARG A 56 19.56 6.33 -3.96
N LYS A 57 20.54 7.15 -4.38
CA LYS A 57 21.68 7.51 -3.52
C LYS A 57 21.30 8.50 -2.42
N LYS A 58 20.26 9.33 -2.64
CA LYS A 58 19.76 10.31 -1.66
C LYS A 58 18.56 9.76 -0.88
N THR A 59 17.67 9.06 -1.58
CA THR A 59 16.45 8.47 -1.04
C THR A 59 16.43 6.97 -1.37
N PRO A 60 17.19 6.15 -0.60
CA PRO A 60 17.33 4.72 -0.88
C PRO A 60 16.02 3.94 -0.76
N TRP A 61 15.08 4.40 0.06
CA TRP A 61 13.78 3.76 0.23
C TRP A 61 12.71 4.43 -0.61
N VAL A 62 11.90 3.64 -1.30
CA VAL A 62 10.70 4.07 -2.03
C VAL A 62 9.50 3.31 -1.52
N ILE A 63 8.55 4.07 -0.99
CA ILE A 63 7.31 3.57 -0.42
C ILE A 63 6.13 4.12 -1.21
N VAL A 64 5.23 3.26 -1.61
CA VAL A 64 3.99 3.64 -2.28
C VAL A 64 2.82 3.39 -1.33
N GLY A 65 2.05 4.43 -1.05
CA GLY A 65 0.77 4.34 -0.38
C GLY A 65 -0.35 4.31 -1.41
N GLN A 66 -1.29 3.40 -1.25
CA GLN A 66 -2.54 3.39 -1.99
C GLN A 66 -3.56 4.13 -1.13
N CYS A 67 -4.03 5.32 -1.54
CA CYS A 67 -4.88 6.19 -0.74
C CYS A 67 -6.15 6.57 -1.50
N PHE A 68 -7.22 6.82 -0.74
CA PHE A 68 -8.39 7.56 -1.20
C PHE A 68 -8.24 9.02 -0.73
N PRO A 69 -8.45 10.03 -1.59
CA PRO A 69 -8.37 11.42 -1.19
C PRO A 69 -9.63 11.84 -0.41
N PHE A 70 -9.79 11.37 0.82
CA PHE A 70 -10.85 11.87 1.68
C PHE A 70 -10.48 13.25 2.19
N ASN A 71 -11.30 14.24 1.86
CA ASN A 71 -11.09 15.67 2.10
C ASN A 71 -11.55 16.11 3.51
N PRO A 72 -10.89 15.71 4.61
CA PRO A 72 -10.83 16.50 5.81
C PRO A 72 -9.42 16.74 6.36
N CYS A 73 -8.34 16.41 5.65
CA CYS A 73 -6.99 16.75 6.10
C CYS A 73 -6.69 18.26 5.96
N ARG A 74 -7.60 19.11 6.44
CA ARG A 74 -7.36 20.57 6.59
C ARG A 74 -6.71 20.94 7.92
N SER A 75 -6.23 20.00 8.71
CA SER A 75 -5.54 20.28 9.95
C SER A 75 -4.13 19.76 9.94
N PHE A 76 -3.17 20.63 10.21
CA PHE A 76 -1.76 20.35 10.39
C PHE A 76 -1.53 19.37 11.56
N SER A 77 -1.75 18.09 11.33
CA SER A 77 -1.29 17.04 12.24
C SER A 77 -0.61 15.97 11.43
N LEU A 78 0.60 15.64 11.83
CA LEU A 78 1.51 14.65 11.21
C LEU A 78 0.98 13.21 11.24
N THR A 79 -0.29 13.00 11.53
CA THR A 79 -0.94 11.70 11.74
C THR A 79 -1.93 11.31 10.65
N CYS A 80 -2.01 12.04 9.53
CA CYS A 80 -2.76 11.56 8.36
C CYS A 80 -1.84 10.65 7.53
N VAL A 81 -1.35 9.57 8.16
CA VAL A 81 -0.53 8.56 7.53
C VAL A 81 -1.42 7.38 7.18
N LEU A 82 -1.80 7.34 5.89
CA LEU A 82 -1.82 6.09 5.15
C LEU A 82 -2.92 5.09 5.53
N ALA A 83 -4.16 5.43 5.29
CA ALA A 83 -5.07 4.39 4.88
C ALA A 83 -5.12 4.43 3.35
N GLY A 84 -4.30 3.62 2.70
CA GLY A 84 -4.45 3.35 1.29
C GLY A 84 -5.77 2.64 1.08
N HIS A 85 -6.45 2.93 -0.03
CA HIS A 85 -7.65 2.20 -0.38
C HIS A 85 -7.25 0.80 -0.91
N ARG A 86 -7.93 0.16 -1.76
CA ARG A 86 -7.92 -1.26 -2.11
C ARG A 86 -6.53 -1.92 -2.18
N PRO A 87 -6.32 -3.01 -1.44
CA PRO A 87 -5.04 -3.74 -1.47
C PRO A 87 -4.89 -4.53 -2.76
N SER A 88 -3.67 -4.51 -3.30
CA SER A 88 -3.31 -5.34 -4.45
C SER A 88 -3.20 -6.82 -4.08
N TYR A 89 -2.69 -7.12 -2.88
CA TYR A 89 -2.53 -8.48 -2.36
C TYR A 89 -3.04 -8.57 -0.93
N ILE A 90 -4.03 -9.41 -0.71
CA ILE A 90 -4.58 -9.80 0.58
C ILE A 90 -5.29 -11.16 0.46
N SER A 91 -5.42 -11.89 1.56
CA SER A 91 -6.09 -13.21 1.61
C SER A 91 -7.62 -13.14 1.66
N SER A 92 -8.21 -12.02 1.31
CA SER A 92 -9.64 -11.84 1.21
C SER A 92 -9.99 -11.11 -0.07
N GLU A 93 -10.51 -9.92 0.00
CA GLU A 93 -10.90 -9.10 -1.13
C GLU A 93 -9.70 -8.31 -1.71
N ASN A 94 -9.05 -8.83 -2.72
CA ASN A 94 -7.99 -8.12 -3.45
C ASN A 94 -8.55 -7.23 -4.57
N CYS A 95 -7.71 -6.37 -5.13
CA CYS A 95 -8.01 -5.50 -6.26
C CYS A 95 -7.25 -5.94 -7.52
N PRO A 96 -7.81 -6.81 -8.37
CA PRO A 96 -7.16 -7.24 -9.60
C PRO A 96 -6.87 -6.08 -10.56
N GLU A 97 -7.74 -5.08 -10.60
CA GLU A 97 -7.60 -3.88 -11.41
C GLU A 97 -6.39 -3.04 -10.94
N CYS A 98 -6.18 -2.94 -9.62
CA CYS A 98 -5.01 -2.27 -9.07
C CYS A 98 -3.71 -2.98 -9.45
N LEU A 99 -3.71 -4.32 -9.42
CA LEU A 99 -2.58 -5.13 -9.88
C LEU A 99 -2.30 -4.87 -11.36
N GLN A 100 -3.32 -4.93 -12.20
CA GLN A 100 -3.20 -4.69 -13.64
C GLN A 100 -2.65 -3.29 -13.93
N ALA A 101 -3.12 -2.27 -13.20
CA ALA A 101 -2.73 -0.89 -13.45
C ALA A 101 -1.30 -0.57 -12.96
N PHE A 102 -0.92 -1.05 -11.79
CA PHE A 102 0.26 -0.52 -11.09
C PHE A 102 1.40 -1.51 -10.89
N GLU A 103 1.14 -2.81 -10.76
CA GLU A 103 2.12 -3.80 -10.30
C GLU A 103 3.40 -3.82 -11.14
N SER A 104 3.26 -3.82 -12.47
CA SER A 104 4.41 -3.82 -13.39
C SER A 104 5.29 -2.57 -13.19
N THR A 105 4.67 -1.41 -13.01
CA THR A 105 5.39 -0.15 -12.76
C THR A 105 6.09 -0.17 -11.41
N LEU A 106 5.41 -0.61 -10.34
CA LEU A 106 6.01 -0.70 -9.00
C LEU A 106 7.23 -1.61 -9.00
N ASN A 107 7.14 -2.76 -9.68
CA ASN A 107 8.27 -3.69 -9.81
C ASN A 107 9.40 -3.12 -10.68
N GLN A 108 9.07 -2.52 -11.82
CA GLN A 108 10.06 -1.92 -12.75
C GLN A 108 10.93 -0.86 -12.05
N PHE A 109 10.34 -0.04 -11.20
CA PHE A 109 11.05 1.00 -10.45
C PHE A 109 11.57 0.54 -9.10
N SER A 110 11.51 -0.77 -8.83
CA SER A 110 12.02 -1.39 -7.60
C SER A 110 11.46 -0.71 -6.35
N VAL A 111 10.15 -0.48 -6.30
CA VAL A 111 9.47 -0.03 -5.08
C VAL A 111 9.77 -1.04 -3.97
N ASP A 112 10.09 -0.55 -2.79
CA ASP A 112 10.48 -1.42 -1.67
C ASP A 112 9.27 -1.93 -0.90
N LEU A 113 8.29 -1.05 -0.68
CA LEU A 113 7.11 -1.34 0.14
C LEU A 113 5.88 -0.65 -0.45
N VAL A 114 4.79 -1.40 -0.49
CA VAL A 114 3.44 -0.90 -0.83
C VAL A 114 2.56 -1.02 0.40
N LEU A 115 1.91 0.07 0.78
CA LEU A 115 0.98 0.13 1.92
C LEU A 115 -0.43 0.35 1.41
N ALA A 116 -1.36 -0.45 1.91
CA ALA A 116 -2.79 -0.34 1.60
C ALA A 116 -3.65 -0.42 2.88
N GLY A 117 -4.91 -0.02 2.76
CA GLY A 117 -5.93 -0.15 3.79
C GLY A 117 -7.15 -0.88 3.27
N HIS A 118 -8.33 -0.26 3.32
CA HIS A 118 -9.63 -0.75 2.84
C HIS A 118 -10.16 -1.94 3.63
N VAL A 119 -9.53 -3.09 3.56
CA VAL A 119 -9.89 -4.26 4.37
C VAL A 119 -9.49 -3.98 5.81
N HIS A 120 -10.45 -4.02 6.74
CA HIS A 120 -10.27 -3.68 8.14
C HIS A 120 -9.56 -4.80 8.93
N ALA A 121 -8.48 -5.28 8.35
CA ALA A 121 -7.59 -6.28 8.92
C ALA A 121 -6.13 -5.87 8.68
N TYR A 122 -5.21 -6.61 9.29
CA TYR A 122 -3.80 -6.50 9.01
C TYR A 122 -3.32 -7.75 8.28
N GLU A 123 -2.62 -7.56 7.17
CA GLU A 123 -1.89 -8.65 6.52
C GLU A 123 -0.57 -8.15 5.92
N ARG A 124 0.50 -8.90 6.16
CA ARG A 124 1.79 -8.72 5.52
C ARG A 124 2.11 -9.91 4.62
N THR A 125 2.42 -9.63 3.37
CA THR A 125 2.81 -10.66 2.40
C THR A 125 4.31 -10.98 2.49
N ALA A 126 4.77 -12.01 1.79
CA ALA A 126 6.13 -12.04 1.26
C ALA A 126 6.27 -10.99 0.16
N PRO A 127 7.49 -10.54 -0.18
CA PRO A 127 7.71 -9.79 -1.41
C PRO A 127 7.22 -10.60 -2.61
N ILE A 128 6.41 -9.98 -3.49
CA ILE A 128 5.66 -10.70 -4.52
C ILE A 128 5.53 -9.86 -5.78
N PHE A 129 5.54 -10.53 -6.92
CA PHE A 129 5.25 -9.97 -8.25
C PHE A 129 4.58 -11.02 -9.13
N ASN A 130 3.51 -10.63 -9.82
CA ASN A 130 2.73 -11.50 -10.71
C ASN A 130 2.38 -12.84 -10.05
N GLY A 131 1.89 -12.80 -8.80
CA GLY A 131 1.52 -13.96 -8.00
C GLY A 131 2.69 -14.85 -7.56
N THR A 132 3.93 -14.48 -7.88
CA THR A 132 5.12 -15.26 -7.54
C THR A 132 5.86 -14.62 -6.37
N VAL A 133 6.04 -15.35 -5.30
CA VAL A 133 6.80 -14.93 -4.12
C VAL A 133 8.30 -14.88 -4.44
N ASP A 134 8.98 -13.84 -3.96
CA ASP A 134 10.43 -13.74 -4.08
C ASP A 134 11.10 -14.79 -3.19
N PRO A 135 11.99 -15.64 -3.74
CA PRO A 135 12.63 -16.69 -2.96
C PRO A 135 13.59 -16.18 -1.88
N ASN A 136 14.00 -14.91 -1.96
CA ASN A 136 14.86 -14.30 -0.94
C ASN A 136 14.06 -13.78 0.27
N GLU A 137 12.74 -13.81 0.22
CA GLU A 137 11.86 -13.29 1.26
C GLU A 137 12.27 -11.84 1.61
N LEU A 138 12.52 -11.53 2.88
CA LEU A 138 12.92 -10.19 3.31
C LEU A 138 14.42 -9.89 3.12
N ASN A 139 15.20 -10.86 2.65
CA ASN A 139 16.65 -10.73 2.50
C ASN A 139 17.03 -10.32 1.06
N ASN A 140 17.04 -9.04 0.80
CA ASN A 140 17.36 -8.46 -0.50
C ASN A 140 16.43 -8.90 -1.65
N PRO A 141 15.10 -8.86 -1.44
CA PRO A 141 14.15 -9.26 -2.49
C PRO A 141 14.23 -8.34 -3.69
N LYS A 142 13.85 -8.87 -4.84
CA LYS A 142 13.70 -8.10 -6.10
C LYS A 142 12.31 -7.47 -6.21
N PHE A 143 11.32 -8.09 -5.57
CA PHE A 143 9.92 -7.70 -5.66
C PHE A 143 9.52 -6.78 -4.50
N PRO A 144 8.47 -5.97 -4.65
CA PRO A 144 7.91 -5.17 -3.57
C PRO A 144 7.33 -6.04 -2.44
N LEU A 145 7.46 -5.55 -1.21
CA LEU A 145 6.70 -6.05 -0.07
C LEU A 145 5.34 -5.35 -0.02
N TYR A 146 4.26 -6.08 0.21
CA TYR A 146 2.92 -5.50 0.37
C TYR A 146 2.44 -5.67 1.81
N ILE A 147 1.86 -4.61 2.36
CA ILE A 147 1.25 -4.59 3.69
C ILE A 147 -0.10 -3.92 3.59
N THR A 148 -1.13 -4.64 3.98
CA THR A 148 -2.46 -4.09 4.19
C THR A 148 -2.67 -3.84 5.67
N ASN A 149 -3.06 -2.62 6.03
CA ASN A 149 -3.44 -2.27 7.38
C ASN A 149 -4.64 -1.31 7.37
N GLY A 150 -5.84 -1.86 7.27
CA GLY A 150 -7.11 -1.16 7.51
C GLY A 150 -7.60 -1.27 8.95
N ALA A 151 -6.85 -1.92 9.84
CA ALA A 151 -7.23 -2.19 11.22
C ALA A 151 -7.08 -1.00 12.18
N ALA A 152 -6.95 0.24 11.68
CA ALA A 152 -6.75 1.42 12.52
C ALA A 152 -8.01 1.85 13.32
N GLY A 153 -9.16 1.36 12.93
CA GLY A 153 -10.46 1.61 13.56
C GLY A 153 -11.46 2.26 12.63
N HIS A 154 -12.61 1.63 12.47
CA HIS A 154 -13.76 2.12 11.73
C HIS A 154 -15.05 1.74 12.50
N TYR A 155 -16.15 2.45 12.24
CA TYR A 155 -17.40 2.27 13.00
C TYR A 155 -18.07 0.89 12.79
N ASP A 156 -17.79 0.22 11.66
CA ASP A 156 -18.31 -1.12 11.33
C ASP A 156 -17.42 -2.27 11.81
N GLY A 157 -16.28 -1.97 12.44
CA GLY A 157 -15.45 -2.97 13.10
C GLY A 157 -14.30 -3.48 12.24
N LEU A 158 -13.84 -4.69 12.56
CA LEU A 158 -12.81 -5.41 11.84
C LEU A 158 -13.43 -6.39 10.85
N ASP A 159 -12.82 -6.54 9.69
CA ASP A 159 -13.17 -7.58 8.72
C ASP A 159 -12.48 -8.89 9.07
N SER A 160 -13.13 -10.00 8.76
CA SER A 160 -12.52 -11.32 8.86
C SER A 160 -11.74 -11.64 7.60
N LEU A 161 -10.54 -12.15 7.77
CA LEU A 161 -9.76 -12.72 6.67
C LEU A 161 -10.26 -14.13 6.34
N ASP A 162 -9.92 -14.63 5.16
CA ASP A 162 -10.26 -15.99 4.75
C ASP A 162 -9.65 -17.02 5.71
N SER A 163 -10.39 -18.08 6.00
CA SER A 163 -9.94 -19.16 6.88
C SER A 163 -8.70 -19.91 6.35
N VAL A 164 -8.45 -19.83 5.05
CA VAL A 164 -7.24 -20.33 4.39
C VAL A 164 -6.52 -19.14 3.77
N LEU A 165 -5.44 -18.75 4.42
CA LEU A 165 -4.63 -17.62 3.95
C LEU A 165 -3.93 -17.97 2.63
N ALA A 166 -3.74 -16.95 1.79
CA ALA A 166 -3.04 -17.09 0.54
C ALA A 166 -1.57 -17.52 0.75
N PRO A 167 -0.96 -18.26 -0.18
CA PRO A 167 0.41 -18.75 -0.05
C PRO A 167 1.47 -17.65 0.12
N PHE A 168 1.14 -16.44 -0.26
CA PHE A 168 2.02 -15.28 -0.09
C PHE A 168 1.92 -14.63 1.31
N SER A 169 0.91 -14.96 2.12
CA SER A 169 0.73 -14.40 3.46
C SER A 169 1.86 -14.80 4.40
N ARG A 170 2.35 -13.87 5.22
CA ARG A 170 3.39 -14.12 6.22
C ARG A 170 2.97 -13.74 7.63
N ALA A 171 2.02 -12.82 7.75
CA ALA A 171 1.36 -12.46 9.00
C ALA A 171 -0.02 -11.93 8.68
N ALA A 172 -1.03 -12.37 9.45
CA ALA A 172 -2.42 -11.97 9.26
C ALA A 172 -3.10 -11.82 10.62
N ILE A 173 -3.76 -10.69 10.88
CA ILE A 173 -4.41 -10.37 12.15
C ILE A 173 -5.70 -9.60 11.85
N ASP A 174 -6.82 -10.22 12.15
CA ASP A 174 -8.17 -9.68 11.98
C ASP A 174 -8.94 -9.54 13.31
N THR A 175 -8.24 -9.66 14.44
CA THR A 175 -8.83 -9.68 15.78
C THR A 175 -8.41 -8.49 16.64
N HIS A 176 -7.50 -7.64 16.15
CA HIS A 176 -6.95 -6.53 16.93
C HIS A 176 -6.85 -5.26 16.08
N TYR A 177 -7.31 -4.15 16.63
CA TYR A 177 -7.01 -2.83 16.09
C TYR A 177 -5.54 -2.49 16.30
N GLY A 178 -4.94 -1.87 15.30
CA GLY A 178 -3.53 -1.52 15.35
C GLY A 178 -3.11 -0.56 14.24
N TRP A 179 -1.87 -0.14 14.32
CA TRP A 179 -1.26 0.79 13.39
C TRP A 179 0.14 0.32 12.97
N SER A 180 0.59 0.78 11.80
CA SER A 180 1.89 0.43 11.25
C SER A 180 2.95 1.43 11.67
N ARG A 181 4.09 0.93 12.19
CA ARG A 181 5.28 1.72 12.47
C ARG A 181 6.39 1.34 11.50
N LEU A 182 6.94 2.32 10.80
CA LEU A 182 8.10 2.15 9.92
C LEU A 182 9.33 2.78 10.55
N THR A 183 10.38 1.99 10.71
CA THR A 183 11.68 2.46 11.21
C THR A 183 12.75 2.28 10.15
N PHE A 184 13.23 3.39 9.60
CA PHE A 184 14.32 3.42 8.63
C PHE A 184 15.64 3.52 9.37
N HIS A 185 16.30 2.37 9.62
CA HIS A 185 17.56 2.33 10.35
C HIS A 185 18.71 2.96 9.58
N ASN A 186 18.76 2.65 8.29
CA ASN A 186 19.79 3.13 7.37
C ASN A 186 19.34 2.90 5.91
N CYS A 187 20.25 2.99 4.94
CA CYS A 187 19.92 2.75 3.54
C CYS A 187 19.65 1.27 3.20
N THR A 188 19.99 0.34 4.10
CA THR A 188 19.88 -1.11 3.86
C THR A 188 18.83 -1.81 4.72
N HIS A 189 18.38 -1.22 5.84
CA HIS A 189 17.45 -1.86 6.77
C HIS A 189 16.25 -0.96 7.07
N LEU A 190 15.07 -1.51 6.83
CA LEU A 190 13.76 -0.94 7.17
C LEU A 190 12.98 -1.97 7.99
N THR A 191 12.53 -1.59 9.18
CA THR A 191 11.62 -2.42 9.98
C THR A 191 10.20 -1.88 9.90
N HIS A 192 9.26 -2.75 9.61
CA HIS A 192 7.83 -2.55 9.81
C HIS A 192 7.39 -3.29 11.05
N GLU A 193 6.50 -2.67 11.83
CA GLU A 193 5.85 -3.29 12.98
C GLU A 193 4.35 -2.99 12.93
N PHE A 194 3.52 -4.00 13.21
CA PHE A 194 2.11 -3.81 13.51
C PHE A 194 1.94 -3.71 15.02
N VAL A 195 1.50 -2.55 15.47
CA VAL A 195 1.39 -2.20 16.90
C VAL A 195 -0.07 -2.19 17.30
N ARG A 196 -0.42 -2.98 18.31
CA ARG A 196 -1.78 -3.04 18.86
C ARG A 196 -2.15 -1.71 19.51
N SER A 197 -3.34 -1.20 19.17
CA SER A 197 -3.81 0.10 19.68
C SER A 197 -4.13 0.08 21.18
N ALA A 198 -4.53 -1.06 21.72
CA ALA A 198 -5.00 -1.17 23.11
C ALA A 198 -3.88 -1.01 24.16
N ASP A 199 -2.67 -1.48 23.87
CA ASP A 199 -1.58 -1.55 24.85
C ASP A 199 -0.19 -1.25 24.29
N GLY A 200 -0.08 -1.00 22.98
CA GLY A 200 1.19 -0.71 22.33
C GLY A 200 2.07 -1.95 22.09
N SER A 201 1.55 -3.16 22.33
CA SER A 201 2.30 -4.38 22.03
C SER A 201 2.52 -4.56 20.53
N VAL A 202 3.68 -5.08 20.16
CA VAL A 202 4.01 -5.41 18.77
C VAL A 202 3.49 -6.81 18.47
N LEU A 203 2.55 -6.91 17.52
CA LEU A 203 1.93 -8.18 17.14
C LEU A 203 2.59 -8.82 15.92
N ASP A 204 3.20 -8.03 15.04
CA ASP A 204 4.05 -8.50 13.95
C ASP A 204 5.23 -7.55 13.75
N SER A 205 6.38 -8.10 13.38
CA SER A 205 7.59 -7.33 13.08
C SER A 205 8.35 -7.98 11.94
N ALA A 206 8.76 -7.17 10.97
CA ALA A 206 9.50 -7.61 9.80
C ALA A 206 10.57 -6.60 9.41
N THR A 207 11.80 -7.06 9.26
CA THR A 207 12.92 -6.22 8.80
C THR A 207 13.28 -6.58 7.36
N LEU A 208 13.04 -5.64 6.47
CA LEU A 208 13.44 -5.72 5.06
C LEU A 208 14.90 -5.29 4.95
N PHE A 209 15.72 -6.18 4.42
CA PHE A 209 17.11 -5.90 4.05
C PHE A 209 17.22 -5.68 2.54
N LYS A 210 18.02 -4.68 2.15
CA LYS A 210 18.39 -4.41 0.75
C LYS A 210 19.90 -4.21 0.66
N ASP A 211 20.57 -4.98 -0.18
CA ASP A 211 22.00 -4.80 -0.46
C ASP A 211 22.22 -3.56 -1.34
N ARG A 212 22.59 -2.47 -0.68
CA ARG A 212 22.79 -1.14 -1.29
C ARG A 212 24.04 -0.50 -0.73
N LYS A 213 24.72 0.26 -1.60
CA LYS A 213 25.79 1.17 -1.16
C LYS A 213 25.14 2.47 -0.66
N CYS A 214 25.41 2.82 0.58
CA CYS A 214 24.98 4.09 1.18
C CYS A 214 25.77 5.31 0.66
#